data_29f0727711484952fcef5f6fc28f685e
#
_entry.id   29f0727711484952fcef5f6fc28f685e
#
_cell.length_a   1.000
_cell.length_b   1.000
_cell.length_c   1.000
_cell.angle_alpha   90.00
_cell.angle_beta   90.00
_cell.angle_gamma   90.00
#
_symmetry.space_group_name_H-M   'P 1'
#
loop_
_entity.id
_entity.type
_entity.pdbx_description
1 polymer ?
#
loop_
_entity_poly.entity_id
_entity_poly.type
_entity_poly.pdbx_seq_one_letter_code
_entity_poly.pdbx_strand_id
1 'polypeptide(L)'
;MNRAFLALAVHERARLLLIGVFGISGVMAFSWLARIPSIRDQLSLTPADLGLILLVGSIGALVTVFSSPALLARFGSARVFATGALVNTAGFMLIGAGTAMGSRWIFGLAIVINGIGGSLLTVPMNVESARIEQAHGRSVIPHFHAAFSAGAVGGSILGAAASSAGVPVWLQFAVVALVVGGLRLAALRAGLVIPGPAPVGRGPVDQKAPALMSVWREPRAILIGVLAFAAALSEGAANNWLSLAFVDGFASTEAFGGLVLGVFIGTMTIVRVFGSRAIDGLGRVGSLQLSCVLAIAGLAAFGLSGSPQLALVGVALWGGGTALCFPLAVAAASDEPLGAQARVSMMASLASVAVMTAAPLIGVVAAAFGGPQHALLIVVVPLLAGLLVAGHVAPLLAPVADPLLVLADAPDPVPAV
;
A
#
# COMPACT_ATOMS: atom_id res chain seq x y z
N MET A 1 1.39 -13.78 28.38
CA MET A 1 1.40 -12.31 28.26
C MET A 1 1.97 -11.73 29.54
N ASN A 2 3.01 -10.87 29.47
CA ASN A 2 3.75 -10.35 30.63
C ASN A 2 2.85 -9.42 31.47
N ARG A 3 2.92 -9.50 32.83
CA ARG A 3 2.17 -8.62 33.75
C ARG A 3 2.45 -7.14 33.51
N ALA A 4 3.69 -6.78 33.15
CA ALA A 4 4.07 -5.41 32.78
C ALA A 4 3.31 -4.88 31.56
N PHE A 5 3.05 -5.72 30.55
CA PHE A 5 2.29 -5.33 29.36
C PHE A 5 0.81 -5.05 29.68
N LEU A 6 0.23 -5.82 30.60
CA LEU A 6 -1.16 -5.59 31.05
C LEU A 6 -1.32 -4.32 31.89
N ALA A 7 -0.26 -3.85 32.50
CA ALA A 7 -0.25 -2.61 33.28
C ALA A 7 -0.14 -1.33 32.43
N LEU A 8 0.14 -1.44 31.11
CA LEU A 8 0.18 -0.30 30.21
C LEU A 8 -1.19 0.37 30.09
N ALA A 9 -1.18 1.70 29.92
CA ALA A 9 -2.39 2.44 29.57
C ALA A 9 -3.05 1.84 28.32
N VAL A 10 -4.39 1.83 28.27
CA VAL A 10 -5.17 1.17 27.22
C VAL A 10 -4.71 1.58 25.81
N HIS A 11 -4.49 2.89 25.59
CA HIS A 11 -4.05 3.41 24.29
C HIS A 11 -2.64 2.96 23.89
N GLU A 12 -1.69 2.91 24.87
CA GLU A 12 -0.32 2.47 24.59
C GLU A 12 -0.27 0.97 24.30
N ARG A 13 -1.04 0.18 25.02
CA ARG A 13 -1.18 -1.26 24.75
C ARG A 13 -1.78 -1.51 23.38
N ALA A 14 -2.86 -0.80 23.03
CA ALA A 14 -3.49 -0.89 21.70
C ALA A 14 -2.51 -0.48 20.59
N ARG A 15 -1.70 0.56 20.80
CA ARG A 15 -0.66 1.01 19.87
C ARG A 15 0.36 -0.08 19.57
N LEU A 16 0.92 -0.72 20.62
CA LEU A 16 1.91 -1.78 20.46
C LEU A 16 1.32 -3.02 19.77
N LEU A 17 0.09 -3.40 20.13
CA LEU A 17 -0.62 -4.50 19.47
C LEU A 17 -0.87 -4.20 18.00
N LEU A 18 -1.27 -2.98 17.67
CA LEU A 18 -1.55 -2.57 16.30
C LEU A 18 -0.29 -2.51 15.44
N ILE A 19 0.85 -2.03 15.98
CA ILE A 19 2.17 -2.13 15.35
C ILE A 19 2.48 -3.59 14.99
N GLY A 20 2.31 -4.51 15.94
CA GLY A 20 2.52 -5.94 15.71
C GLY A 20 1.60 -6.51 14.63
N VAL A 21 0.31 -6.16 14.65
CA VAL A 21 -0.68 -6.63 13.67
C VAL A 21 -0.37 -6.09 12.27
N PHE A 22 0.05 -4.85 12.12
CA PHE A 22 0.51 -4.32 10.83
C PHE A 22 1.74 -5.09 10.33
N GLY A 23 2.73 -5.34 11.20
CA GLY A 23 3.94 -6.09 10.85
C GLY A 23 3.62 -7.51 10.36
N ILE A 24 2.86 -8.30 11.13
CA ILE A 24 2.50 -9.67 10.71
C ILE A 24 1.59 -9.69 9.48
N SER A 25 0.82 -8.63 9.24
CA SER A 25 0.03 -8.50 8.01
C SER A 25 0.92 -8.30 6.80
N GLY A 26 2.00 -7.53 6.93
CA GLY A 26 3.04 -7.42 5.90
C GLY A 26 3.73 -8.75 5.63
N VAL A 27 4.13 -9.48 6.70
CA VAL A 27 4.72 -10.83 6.57
C VAL A 27 3.79 -11.75 5.77
N MET A 28 2.52 -11.83 6.14
CA MET A 28 1.56 -12.69 5.46
C MET A 28 1.39 -12.31 3.99
N ALA A 29 1.19 -11.03 3.69
CA ALA A 29 0.96 -10.53 2.34
C ALA A 29 2.15 -10.82 1.41
N PHE A 30 3.38 -10.56 1.86
CA PHE A 30 4.55 -10.67 0.99
C PHE A 30 5.19 -12.06 0.98
N SER A 31 4.90 -12.91 1.96
CA SER A 31 5.35 -14.30 1.93
C SER A 31 4.72 -15.13 0.80
N TRP A 32 3.48 -14.78 0.36
CA TRP A 32 2.87 -15.46 -0.78
C TRP A 32 3.23 -14.83 -2.11
N LEU A 33 3.40 -13.49 -2.16
CA LEU A 33 3.84 -12.80 -3.37
C LEU A 33 5.23 -13.27 -3.83
N ALA A 34 6.11 -13.62 -2.89
CA ALA A 34 7.40 -14.22 -3.18
C ALA A 34 7.29 -15.65 -3.77
N ARG A 35 6.14 -16.32 -3.62
CA ARG A 35 5.89 -17.69 -4.11
C ARG A 35 5.02 -17.73 -5.38
N ILE A 36 4.76 -16.58 -6.00
CA ILE A 36 4.00 -16.51 -7.27
C ILE A 36 4.59 -17.41 -8.37
N PRO A 37 5.93 -17.52 -8.55
CA PRO A 37 6.50 -18.43 -9.54
C PRO A 37 6.05 -19.89 -9.34
N SER A 38 6.20 -20.45 -8.13
CA SER A 38 5.75 -21.82 -7.82
C SER A 38 4.25 -22.00 -8.02
N ILE A 39 3.43 -21.02 -7.65
CA ILE A 39 1.96 -21.06 -7.82
C ILE A 39 1.62 -21.11 -9.31
N ARG A 40 2.21 -20.22 -10.12
CA ARG A 40 2.04 -20.19 -11.57
C ARG A 40 2.38 -21.54 -12.20
N ASP A 41 3.54 -22.11 -11.84
CA ASP A 41 4.03 -23.36 -12.41
C ASP A 41 3.15 -24.55 -12.01
N GLN A 42 2.79 -24.69 -10.72
CA GLN A 42 1.94 -25.79 -10.24
C GLN A 42 0.52 -25.73 -10.83
N LEU A 43 0.00 -24.53 -11.10
CA LEU A 43 -1.31 -24.35 -11.72
C LEU A 43 -1.24 -24.24 -13.25
N SER A 44 -0.04 -24.27 -13.84
CA SER A 44 0.21 -24.08 -15.29
C SER A 44 -0.51 -22.85 -15.83
N LEU A 45 -0.43 -21.72 -15.10
CA LEU A 45 -1.08 -20.47 -15.48
C LEU A 45 -0.25 -19.70 -16.52
N THR A 46 -0.92 -19.19 -17.53
CA THR A 46 -0.31 -18.16 -18.38
C THR A 46 -0.22 -16.82 -17.61
N PRO A 47 0.64 -15.87 -18.03
CA PRO A 47 0.65 -14.55 -17.43
C PRO A 47 -0.72 -13.85 -17.48
N ALA A 48 -1.49 -14.03 -18.55
CA ALA A 48 -2.84 -13.49 -18.68
C ALA A 48 -3.81 -14.11 -17.68
N ASP A 49 -3.78 -15.44 -17.47
CA ASP A 49 -4.60 -16.14 -16.48
C ASP A 49 -4.31 -15.63 -15.06
N LEU A 50 -3.01 -15.52 -14.72
CA LEU A 50 -2.59 -15.01 -13.41
C LEU A 50 -3.08 -13.58 -13.19
N GLY A 51 -2.87 -12.70 -14.18
CA GLY A 51 -3.33 -11.31 -14.11
C GLY A 51 -4.83 -11.19 -13.91
N LEU A 52 -5.62 -12.01 -14.61
CA LEU A 52 -7.09 -12.04 -14.50
C LEU A 52 -7.55 -12.55 -13.12
N ILE A 53 -6.94 -13.61 -12.61
CA ILE A 53 -7.27 -14.13 -11.27
C ILE A 53 -6.98 -13.09 -10.19
N LEU A 54 -5.85 -12.38 -10.27
CA LEU A 54 -5.50 -11.32 -9.33
C LEU A 54 -6.47 -10.13 -9.42
N LEU A 55 -6.96 -9.79 -10.63
CA LEU A 55 -8.00 -8.78 -10.83
C LEU A 55 -9.29 -9.15 -10.09
N VAL A 56 -9.76 -10.38 -10.25
CA VAL A 56 -11.02 -10.86 -9.61
C VAL A 56 -10.91 -10.75 -8.09
N GLY A 57 -9.75 -11.08 -7.52
CA GLY A 57 -9.47 -10.88 -6.09
C GLY A 57 -9.55 -9.42 -5.66
N SER A 58 -9.02 -8.52 -6.49
CA SER A 58 -9.07 -7.08 -6.23
C SER A 58 -10.49 -6.52 -6.25
N ILE A 59 -11.39 -7.07 -7.08
CA ILE A 59 -12.81 -6.70 -7.09
C ILE A 59 -13.47 -7.09 -5.75
N GLY A 60 -13.22 -8.30 -5.24
CA GLY A 60 -13.71 -8.72 -3.93
C GLY A 60 -13.27 -7.80 -2.79
N ALA A 61 -12.00 -7.40 -2.81
CA ALA A 61 -11.44 -6.44 -1.86
C ALA A 61 -12.14 -5.08 -1.96
N LEU A 62 -12.34 -4.56 -3.16
CA LEU A 62 -12.96 -3.26 -3.42
C LEU A 62 -14.41 -3.19 -2.93
N VAL A 63 -15.23 -4.19 -3.28
CA VAL A 63 -16.62 -4.29 -2.82
C VAL A 63 -16.67 -4.29 -1.29
N THR A 64 -15.74 -4.98 -0.64
CA THR A 64 -15.65 -5.04 0.82
C THR A 64 -15.27 -3.69 1.43
N VAL A 65 -14.33 -2.96 0.83
CA VAL A 65 -13.96 -1.61 1.30
C VAL A 65 -15.17 -0.67 1.26
N PHE A 66 -15.94 -0.66 0.18
CA PHE A 66 -17.15 0.18 0.10
C PHE A 66 -18.24 -0.22 1.09
N SER A 67 -18.35 -1.51 1.41
CA SER A 67 -19.32 -2.01 2.40
C SER A 67 -18.87 -1.80 3.84
N SER A 68 -17.58 -1.57 4.07
CA SER A 68 -16.96 -1.53 5.41
C SER A 68 -17.56 -0.48 6.36
N PRO A 69 -17.91 0.75 5.95
CA PRO A 69 -18.54 1.72 6.85
C PRO A 69 -19.86 1.19 7.44
N ALA A 70 -20.69 0.56 6.62
CA ALA A 70 -21.96 -0.05 7.08
C ALA A 70 -21.72 -1.25 8.01
N LEU A 71 -20.72 -2.09 7.69
CA LEU A 71 -20.33 -3.23 8.52
C LEU A 71 -19.79 -2.77 9.89
N LEU A 72 -18.94 -1.73 9.91
CA LEU A 72 -18.41 -1.15 11.15
C LEU A 72 -19.51 -0.52 12.00
N ALA A 73 -20.44 0.21 11.39
CA ALA A 73 -21.56 0.83 12.09
C ALA A 73 -22.48 -0.24 12.73
N ARG A 74 -22.72 -1.35 12.01
CA ARG A 74 -23.64 -2.41 12.46
C ARG A 74 -23.01 -3.37 13.47
N PHE A 75 -21.75 -3.76 13.28
CA PHE A 75 -21.11 -4.85 14.02
C PHE A 75 -19.96 -4.38 14.93
N GLY A 76 -19.43 -3.18 14.72
CA GLY A 76 -18.29 -2.61 15.43
C GLY A 76 -16.94 -3.16 14.98
N SER A 77 -15.85 -2.40 15.26
CA SER A 77 -14.48 -2.72 14.83
C SER A 77 -14.02 -4.12 15.26
N ALA A 78 -14.33 -4.54 16.48
CA ALA A 78 -13.85 -5.84 17.01
C ALA A 78 -14.39 -7.04 16.24
N ARG A 79 -15.73 -7.04 15.95
CA ARG A 79 -16.33 -8.15 15.21
C ARG A 79 -15.89 -8.15 13.75
N VAL A 80 -15.84 -6.98 13.10
CA VAL A 80 -15.38 -6.86 11.72
C VAL A 80 -13.93 -7.33 11.60
N PHE A 81 -13.05 -6.93 12.52
CA PHE A 81 -11.67 -7.40 12.57
C PHE A 81 -11.57 -8.92 12.78
N ALA A 82 -12.33 -9.48 13.73
CA ALA A 82 -12.33 -10.93 13.98
C ALA A 82 -12.80 -11.72 12.74
N THR A 83 -13.87 -11.29 12.10
CA THR A 83 -14.37 -11.90 10.86
C THR A 83 -13.31 -11.80 9.76
N GLY A 84 -12.69 -10.61 9.60
CA GLY A 84 -11.60 -10.41 8.65
C GLY A 84 -10.40 -11.33 8.91
N ALA A 85 -10.01 -11.51 10.18
CA ALA A 85 -8.93 -12.41 10.54
C ALA A 85 -9.23 -13.87 10.17
N LEU A 86 -10.44 -14.33 10.43
CA LEU A 86 -10.87 -15.71 10.09
C LEU A 86 -10.99 -15.91 8.57
N VAL A 87 -11.64 -14.98 7.87
CA VAL A 87 -11.84 -15.05 6.41
C VAL A 87 -10.49 -14.97 5.67
N ASN A 88 -9.59 -14.07 6.09
CA ASN A 88 -8.26 -13.95 5.49
C ASN A 88 -7.40 -15.19 5.75
N THR A 89 -7.47 -15.77 6.97
CA THR A 89 -6.80 -17.04 7.30
C THR A 89 -7.32 -18.17 6.44
N ALA A 90 -8.64 -18.32 6.31
CA ALA A 90 -9.26 -19.34 5.47
C ALA A 90 -8.89 -19.15 3.98
N GLY A 91 -8.94 -17.91 3.47
CA GLY A 91 -8.53 -17.58 2.12
C GLY A 91 -7.07 -17.96 1.84
N PHE A 92 -6.18 -17.66 2.78
CA PHE A 92 -4.76 -17.99 2.64
C PHE A 92 -4.50 -19.51 2.67
N MET A 93 -5.20 -20.26 3.52
CA MET A 93 -5.15 -21.73 3.51
C MET A 93 -5.70 -22.31 2.20
N LEU A 94 -6.80 -21.74 1.68
CA LEU A 94 -7.38 -22.16 0.41
C LEU A 94 -6.47 -21.86 -0.79
N ILE A 95 -5.68 -20.77 -0.77
CA ILE A 95 -4.63 -20.51 -1.77
C ILE A 95 -3.66 -21.70 -1.81
N GLY A 96 -3.16 -22.12 -0.66
CA GLY A 96 -2.28 -23.28 -0.55
C GLY A 96 -2.94 -24.58 -1.02
N ALA A 97 -4.18 -24.84 -0.60
CA ALA A 97 -4.92 -26.03 -1.00
C ALA A 97 -5.20 -26.05 -2.51
N GLY A 98 -5.67 -24.94 -3.09
CA GLY A 98 -5.90 -24.81 -4.53
C GLY A 98 -4.64 -25.08 -5.36
N THR A 99 -3.51 -24.56 -4.88
CA THR A 99 -2.20 -24.79 -5.50
C THR A 99 -1.80 -26.28 -5.41
N ALA A 100 -1.92 -26.88 -4.22
CA ALA A 100 -1.58 -28.31 -4.03
C ALA A 100 -2.45 -29.26 -4.86
N MET A 101 -3.73 -28.88 -5.06
CA MET A 101 -4.68 -29.67 -5.86
C MET A 101 -4.58 -29.40 -7.37
N GLY A 102 -3.73 -28.47 -7.81
CA GLY A 102 -3.64 -28.05 -9.22
C GLY A 102 -4.93 -27.38 -9.73
N SER A 103 -5.77 -26.85 -8.84
CA SER A 103 -7.09 -26.33 -9.19
C SER A 103 -7.10 -24.82 -9.33
N ARG A 104 -7.18 -24.33 -10.57
CA ARG A 104 -7.31 -22.88 -10.88
C ARG A 104 -8.58 -22.27 -10.28
N TRP A 105 -9.67 -23.03 -10.20
CA TRP A 105 -10.95 -22.55 -9.66
C TRP A 105 -10.89 -22.35 -8.14
N ILE A 106 -10.31 -23.32 -7.40
CA ILE A 106 -10.13 -23.19 -5.95
C ILE A 106 -9.18 -22.04 -5.67
N PHE A 107 -8.08 -21.92 -6.42
CA PHE A 107 -7.14 -20.81 -6.29
C PHE A 107 -7.82 -19.46 -6.56
N GLY A 108 -8.60 -19.32 -7.64
CA GLY A 108 -9.32 -18.09 -7.96
C GLY A 108 -10.31 -17.70 -6.87
N LEU A 109 -11.11 -18.65 -6.38
CA LEU A 109 -12.04 -18.43 -5.26
C LEU A 109 -11.27 -18.00 -3.99
N ALA A 110 -10.14 -18.64 -3.72
CA ALA A 110 -9.30 -18.35 -2.57
C ALA A 110 -8.74 -16.92 -2.60
N ILE A 111 -8.34 -16.43 -3.77
CA ILE A 111 -7.87 -15.04 -3.97
C ILE A 111 -9.00 -14.04 -3.66
N VAL A 112 -10.23 -14.31 -4.08
CA VAL A 112 -11.41 -13.47 -3.73
C VAL A 112 -11.64 -13.45 -2.22
N ILE A 113 -11.68 -14.63 -1.59
CA ILE A 113 -11.87 -14.75 -0.13
C ILE A 113 -10.74 -14.04 0.63
N ASN A 114 -9.49 -14.20 0.17
CA ASN A 114 -8.34 -13.53 0.74
C ASN A 114 -8.43 -12.00 0.62
N GLY A 115 -8.86 -11.48 -0.53
CA GLY A 115 -9.07 -10.05 -0.78
C GLY A 115 -10.17 -9.47 0.14
N ILE A 116 -11.30 -10.16 0.27
CA ILE A 116 -12.40 -9.80 1.18
C ILE A 116 -11.87 -9.76 2.63
N GLY A 117 -11.21 -10.82 3.08
CA GLY A 117 -10.67 -10.92 4.43
C GLY A 117 -9.63 -9.84 4.73
N GLY A 118 -8.75 -9.55 3.77
CA GLY A 118 -7.75 -8.49 3.88
C GLY A 118 -8.38 -7.10 4.05
N SER A 119 -9.43 -6.80 3.29
CA SER A 119 -10.16 -5.53 3.41
C SER A 119 -10.93 -5.41 4.73
N LEU A 120 -11.56 -6.49 5.19
CA LEU A 120 -12.21 -6.55 6.51
C LEU A 120 -11.23 -6.34 7.67
N LEU A 121 -9.94 -6.62 7.49
CA LEU A 121 -8.88 -6.32 8.46
C LEU A 121 -8.40 -4.88 8.34
N THR A 122 -8.09 -4.43 7.14
CA THR A 122 -7.45 -3.13 6.89
C THR A 122 -8.30 -1.97 7.36
N VAL A 123 -9.63 -2.03 7.16
CA VAL A 123 -10.50 -0.91 7.52
C VAL A 123 -10.57 -0.69 9.03
N PRO A 124 -10.88 -1.69 9.88
CA PRO A 124 -10.82 -1.47 11.33
C PRO A 124 -9.41 -1.14 11.85
N MET A 125 -8.35 -1.69 11.25
CA MET A 125 -6.97 -1.31 11.61
C MET A 125 -6.73 0.19 11.40
N ASN A 126 -7.18 0.76 10.29
CA ASN A 126 -7.06 2.19 10.01
C ASN A 126 -7.92 3.04 10.95
N VAL A 127 -9.11 2.57 11.31
CA VAL A 127 -9.97 3.24 12.30
C VAL A 127 -9.28 3.28 13.67
N GLU A 128 -8.73 2.15 14.12
CA GLU A 128 -8.01 2.12 15.41
C GLU A 128 -6.70 2.93 15.36
N SER A 129 -6.01 2.98 14.21
CA SER A 129 -4.84 3.86 14.01
C SER A 129 -5.19 5.32 14.25
N ALA A 130 -6.31 5.78 13.70
CA ALA A 130 -6.80 7.16 13.88
C ALA A 130 -7.21 7.43 15.34
N ARG A 131 -7.85 6.47 16.03
CA ARG A 131 -8.20 6.61 17.45
C ARG A 131 -6.97 6.74 18.34
N ILE A 132 -5.95 5.93 18.06
CA ILE A 132 -4.70 5.96 18.82
C ILE A 132 -3.98 7.29 18.58
N GLU A 133 -3.93 7.77 17.34
CA GLU A 133 -3.32 9.06 16.99
C GLU A 133 -4.02 10.22 17.72
N GLN A 134 -5.35 10.24 17.70
CA GLN A 134 -6.12 11.26 18.44
C GLN A 134 -5.86 11.23 19.95
N ALA A 135 -5.79 10.03 20.55
CA ALA A 135 -5.51 9.86 21.97
C ALA A 135 -4.10 10.29 22.37
N HIS A 136 -3.11 10.15 21.47
CA HIS A 136 -1.72 10.55 21.73
C HIS A 136 -1.45 12.02 21.44
N GLY A 137 -2.32 12.73 20.70
CA GLY A 137 -2.13 14.13 20.30
C GLY A 137 -0.91 14.37 19.39
N ARG A 138 -0.31 13.32 18.84
CA ARG A 138 0.85 13.37 17.93
C ARG A 138 0.73 12.32 16.84
N SER A 139 1.38 12.55 15.70
CA SER A 139 1.36 11.61 14.58
C SER A 139 2.03 10.27 14.94
N VAL A 140 1.25 9.18 14.91
CA VAL A 140 1.70 7.80 15.16
C VAL A 140 1.36 6.85 13.99
N ILE A 141 0.47 7.23 13.10
CA ILE A 141 0.07 6.43 11.92
C ILE A 141 1.26 5.98 11.07
N PRO A 142 2.30 6.81 10.84
CA PRO A 142 3.49 6.39 10.08
C PRO A 142 4.20 5.17 10.67
N HIS A 143 4.17 4.98 12.00
CA HIS A 143 4.81 3.82 12.65
C HIS A 143 4.10 2.51 12.31
N PHE A 144 2.77 2.52 12.14
CA PHE A 144 2.01 1.34 11.72
C PHE A 144 2.36 0.93 10.29
N HIS A 145 2.43 1.89 9.38
CA HIS A 145 2.83 1.62 7.99
C HIS A 145 4.30 1.19 7.87
N ALA A 146 5.20 1.76 8.69
CA ALA A 146 6.59 1.31 8.77
C ALA A 146 6.69 -0.14 9.26
N ALA A 147 5.90 -0.52 10.26
CA ALA A 147 5.82 -1.91 10.74
C ALA A 147 5.30 -2.86 9.63
N PHE A 148 4.29 -2.45 8.86
CA PHE A 148 3.82 -3.22 7.71
C PHE A 148 4.93 -3.41 6.67
N SER A 149 5.66 -2.35 6.32
CA SER A 149 6.76 -2.42 5.35
C SER A 149 7.91 -3.30 5.84
N ALA A 150 8.29 -3.21 7.12
CA ALA A 150 9.27 -4.11 7.72
C ALA A 150 8.80 -5.57 7.68
N GLY A 151 7.51 -5.79 7.98
CA GLY A 151 6.86 -7.09 7.84
C GLY A 151 6.86 -7.59 6.40
N ALA A 152 6.65 -6.72 5.42
CA ALA A 152 6.66 -7.08 4.00
C ALA A 152 8.05 -7.56 3.54
N VAL A 153 9.13 -6.87 3.95
CA VAL A 153 10.49 -7.33 3.73
C VAL A 153 10.72 -8.70 4.40
N GLY A 154 10.33 -8.84 5.67
CA GLY A 154 10.42 -10.11 6.39
C GLY A 154 9.62 -11.24 5.73
N GLY A 155 8.44 -10.93 5.19
CA GLY A 155 7.60 -11.87 4.44
C GLY A 155 8.25 -12.33 3.15
N SER A 156 8.85 -11.41 2.39
CA SER A 156 9.59 -11.74 1.16
C SER A 156 10.79 -12.67 1.47
N ILE A 157 11.54 -12.38 2.53
CA ILE A 157 12.64 -13.24 3.00
C ILE A 157 12.11 -14.61 3.46
N LEU A 158 10.98 -14.65 4.20
CA LEU A 158 10.35 -15.90 4.62
C LEU A 158 9.94 -16.76 3.42
N GLY A 159 9.31 -16.16 2.41
CA GLY A 159 8.92 -16.84 1.18
C GLY A 159 10.14 -17.39 0.43
N ALA A 160 11.20 -16.58 0.31
CA ALA A 160 12.47 -16.97 -0.30
C ALA A 160 13.14 -18.13 0.46
N ALA A 161 13.21 -18.05 1.79
CA ALA A 161 13.79 -19.09 2.63
C ALA A 161 12.99 -20.40 2.56
N ALA A 162 11.66 -20.31 2.55
CA ALA A 162 10.81 -21.49 2.39
C ALA A 162 10.99 -22.15 1.02
N SER A 163 11.15 -21.33 -0.05
CA SER A 163 11.45 -21.82 -1.40
C SER A 163 12.80 -22.52 -1.46
N SER A 164 13.87 -21.91 -0.93
CA SER A 164 15.22 -22.49 -0.92
C SER A 164 15.31 -23.78 -0.10
N ALA A 165 14.51 -23.90 0.96
CA ALA A 165 14.40 -25.10 1.78
C ALA A 165 13.49 -26.19 1.17
N GLY A 166 12.92 -25.97 -0.01
CA GLY A 166 12.02 -26.91 -0.67
C GLY A 166 10.67 -27.09 0.06
N VAL A 167 10.28 -26.15 0.91
CA VAL A 167 9.00 -26.22 1.63
C VAL A 167 7.84 -26.09 0.63
N PRO A 168 6.90 -27.06 0.60
CA PRO A 168 5.74 -26.99 -0.28
C PRO A 168 4.92 -25.71 -0.02
N VAL A 169 4.39 -25.09 -1.09
CA VAL A 169 3.60 -23.84 -1.01
C VAL A 169 2.44 -23.97 -0.01
N TRP A 170 1.69 -25.08 -0.08
CA TRP A 170 0.55 -25.30 0.80
C TRP A 170 0.93 -25.36 2.27
N LEU A 171 2.09 -25.96 2.61
CA LEU A 171 2.55 -26.09 3.99
C LEU A 171 2.98 -24.73 4.55
N GLN A 172 3.77 -23.97 3.78
CA GLN A 172 4.14 -22.60 4.16
C GLN A 172 2.90 -21.77 4.42
N PHE A 173 1.91 -21.82 3.53
CA PHE A 173 0.71 -20.98 3.63
C PHE A 173 -0.18 -21.42 4.80
N ALA A 174 -0.31 -22.71 5.05
CA ALA A 174 -1.06 -23.20 6.21
C ALA A 174 -0.41 -22.72 7.53
N VAL A 175 0.91 -22.86 7.65
CA VAL A 175 1.64 -22.42 8.86
C VAL A 175 1.53 -20.90 9.05
N VAL A 176 1.80 -20.11 8.01
CA VAL A 176 1.70 -18.66 8.07
C VAL A 176 0.26 -18.21 8.41
N ALA A 177 -0.74 -18.82 7.77
CA ALA A 177 -2.14 -18.50 8.02
C ALA A 177 -2.54 -18.76 9.47
N LEU A 178 -2.19 -19.92 10.02
CA LEU A 178 -2.55 -20.29 11.39
C LEU A 178 -1.82 -19.44 12.42
N VAL A 179 -0.52 -19.20 12.22
CA VAL A 179 0.28 -18.36 13.12
C VAL A 179 -0.22 -16.92 13.10
N VAL A 180 -0.33 -16.31 11.92
CA VAL A 180 -0.77 -14.92 11.80
C VAL A 180 -2.22 -14.75 12.23
N GLY A 181 -3.10 -15.66 11.83
CA GLY A 181 -4.51 -15.66 12.26
C GLY A 181 -4.66 -15.78 13.78
N GLY A 182 -3.92 -16.70 14.39
CA GLY A 182 -3.89 -16.89 15.84
C GLY A 182 -3.38 -15.64 16.58
N LEU A 183 -2.28 -15.03 16.10
CA LEU A 183 -1.73 -13.80 16.66
C LEU A 183 -2.68 -12.61 16.55
N ARG A 184 -3.41 -12.46 15.42
CA ARG A 184 -4.43 -11.42 15.25
C ARG A 184 -5.58 -11.58 16.24
N LEU A 185 -6.08 -12.80 16.43
CA LEU A 185 -7.15 -13.08 17.39
C LEU A 185 -6.66 -12.90 18.84
N ALA A 186 -5.41 -13.28 19.14
CA ALA A 186 -4.79 -13.02 20.42
C ALA A 186 -4.64 -11.52 20.70
N ALA A 187 -4.22 -10.73 19.70
CA ALA A 187 -4.12 -9.27 19.80
C ALA A 187 -5.48 -8.63 20.07
N LEU A 188 -6.53 -9.11 19.40
CA LEU A 188 -7.91 -8.65 19.63
C LEU A 188 -8.35 -8.89 21.07
N ARG A 189 -8.12 -10.09 21.60
CA ARG A 189 -8.42 -10.43 23.01
C ARG A 189 -7.57 -9.63 24.01
N ALA A 190 -6.38 -9.22 23.59
CA ALA A 190 -5.47 -8.43 24.44
C ALA A 190 -5.81 -6.93 24.48
N GLY A 191 -6.84 -6.47 23.75
CA GLY A 191 -7.30 -5.08 23.76
C GLY A 191 -6.78 -4.24 22.59
N LEU A 192 -6.66 -4.85 21.40
CA LEU A 192 -6.31 -4.14 20.16
C LEU A 192 -7.32 -3.04 19.82
N VAL A 193 -8.61 -3.32 20.02
CA VAL A 193 -9.71 -2.38 19.72
C VAL A 193 -10.05 -1.59 20.97
N ILE A 194 -10.01 -0.27 20.85
CA ILE A 194 -10.34 0.65 21.95
C ILE A 194 -11.86 0.78 22.04
N PRO A 195 -12.47 0.58 23.23
CA PRO A 195 -13.91 0.82 23.41
C PRO A 195 -14.27 2.30 23.17
N GLY A 196 -15.37 2.52 22.46
CA GLY A 196 -15.88 3.87 22.22
C GLY A 196 -16.52 4.00 20.83
N PRO A 197 -17.24 5.12 20.58
CA PRO A 197 -17.77 5.41 19.25
C PRO A 197 -16.63 5.53 18.25
N ALA A 198 -16.90 5.19 16.97
CA ALA A 198 -15.92 5.42 15.90
C ALA A 198 -15.52 6.91 15.90
N PRO A 199 -14.24 7.24 15.56
CA PRO A 199 -13.85 8.62 15.42
C PRO A 199 -14.84 9.30 14.47
N VAL A 200 -15.51 10.33 14.94
CA VAL A 200 -16.31 11.19 14.07
C VAL A 200 -15.32 11.79 13.10
N GLY A 201 -15.50 11.53 11.80
CA GLY A 201 -14.65 12.14 10.76
C GLY A 201 -14.52 13.64 11.07
N ARG A 202 -13.31 14.16 10.95
CA ARG A 202 -12.95 15.53 11.34
C ARG A 202 -14.01 16.52 10.87
N GLY A 203 -14.72 17.08 11.84
CA GLY A 203 -15.60 18.23 11.69
C GLY A 203 -16.94 18.01 10.96
N PRO A 204 -17.89 18.93 11.13
CA PRO A 204 -19.05 19.00 10.27
C PRO A 204 -18.54 19.11 8.83
N VAL A 205 -19.14 18.34 7.93
CA VAL A 205 -18.92 18.53 6.48
C VAL A 205 -19.19 20.01 6.24
N ASP A 206 -18.10 20.76 6.00
CA ASP A 206 -18.23 22.19 5.75
C ASP A 206 -19.16 22.32 4.55
N GLN A 207 -20.34 22.90 4.76
CA GLN A 207 -21.36 23.05 3.72
C GLN A 207 -20.84 23.84 2.51
N LYS A 208 -19.68 24.50 2.66
CA LYS A 208 -18.95 25.20 1.61
C LYS A 208 -17.89 24.33 0.91
N ALA A 209 -17.63 23.08 1.40
CA ALA A 209 -16.69 22.21 0.73
C ALA A 209 -17.20 21.84 -0.67
N PRO A 210 -16.33 21.84 -1.69
CA PRO A 210 -16.73 21.45 -3.05
C PRO A 210 -17.28 20.02 -3.03
N ALA A 211 -18.37 19.80 -3.79
CA ALA A 211 -18.94 18.47 -3.94
C ALA A 211 -17.86 17.51 -4.49
N LEU A 212 -17.87 16.25 -4.06
CA LEU A 212 -16.90 15.25 -4.49
C LEU A 212 -16.74 15.21 -6.04
N MET A 213 -17.83 15.41 -6.75
CA MET A 213 -17.84 15.40 -8.24
C MET A 213 -17.22 16.67 -8.84
N SER A 214 -17.20 17.82 -8.15
CA SER A 214 -16.62 19.04 -8.71
C SER A 214 -15.09 18.97 -8.80
N VAL A 215 -14.45 18.25 -7.89
CA VAL A 215 -12.99 18.05 -7.85
C VAL A 215 -12.49 17.33 -9.13
N TRP A 216 -13.32 16.47 -9.74
CA TRP A 216 -12.99 15.82 -11.01
C TRP A 216 -12.93 16.77 -12.21
N ARG A 217 -13.27 18.03 -12.02
CA ARG A 217 -13.16 19.10 -13.03
C ARG A 217 -12.03 20.09 -12.73
N GLU A 218 -11.35 19.95 -11.59
CA GLU A 218 -10.20 20.79 -11.23
C GLU A 218 -8.94 20.30 -11.97
N PRO A 219 -8.37 21.11 -12.90
CA PRO A 219 -7.22 20.64 -13.69
C PRO A 219 -6.03 20.22 -12.83
N ARG A 220 -5.71 20.98 -11.75
CA ARG A 220 -4.62 20.64 -10.83
C ARG A 220 -4.89 19.33 -10.11
N ALA A 221 -6.09 19.08 -9.63
CA ALA A 221 -6.46 17.85 -8.94
C ALA A 221 -6.34 16.63 -9.88
N ILE A 222 -6.76 16.75 -11.15
CA ILE A 222 -6.62 15.69 -12.16
C ILE A 222 -5.14 15.36 -12.38
N LEU A 223 -4.28 16.38 -12.56
CA LEU A 223 -2.85 16.18 -12.81
C LEU A 223 -2.12 15.54 -11.60
N ILE A 224 -2.48 15.95 -10.38
CA ILE A 224 -2.01 15.28 -9.15
C ILE A 224 -2.55 13.84 -9.10
N GLY A 225 -3.79 13.63 -9.54
CA GLY A 225 -4.39 12.30 -9.65
C GLY A 225 -3.66 11.36 -10.63
N VAL A 226 -3.17 11.88 -11.77
CA VAL A 226 -2.32 11.13 -12.72
C VAL A 226 -1.04 10.67 -12.04
N LEU A 227 -0.43 11.51 -11.22
CA LEU A 227 0.76 11.15 -10.47
C LEU A 227 0.49 10.05 -9.43
N ALA A 228 -0.64 10.17 -8.69
CA ALA A 228 -1.04 9.15 -7.74
C ALA A 228 -1.34 7.80 -8.43
N PHE A 229 -1.97 7.85 -9.61
CA PHE A 229 -2.20 6.67 -10.45
C PHE A 229 -0.88 6.02 -10.88
N ALA A 230 0.08 6.82 -11.39
CA ALA A 230 1.38 6.32 -11.84
C ALA A 230 2.16 5.65 -10.69
N ALA A 231 2.18 6.26 -9.52
CA ALA A 231 2.83 5.71 -8.33
C ALA A 231 2.19 4.39 -7.89
N ALA A 232 0.86 4.34 -7.79
CA ALA A 232 0.12 3.15 -7.36
C ALA A 232 0.21 2.01 -8.40
N LEU A 233 0.18 2.32 -9.70
CA LEU A 233 0.38 1.33 -10.75
C LEU A 233 1.79 0.74 -10.69
N SER A 234 2.81 1.58 -10.48
CA SER A 234 4.20 1.17 -10.36
C SER A 234 4.42 0.22 -9.18
N GLU A 235 3.91 0.58 -8.00
CA GLU A 235 3.99 -0.26 -6.80
C GLU A 235 3.19 -1.57 -6.97
N GLY A 236 1.96 -1.49 -7.53
CA GLY A 236 1.12 -2.66 -7.79
C GLY A 236 1.73 -3.62 -8.82
N ALA A 237 2.36 -3.10 -9.86
CA ALA A 237 3.07 -3.91 -10.86
C ALA A 237 4.28 -4.64 -10.24
N ALA A 238 5.09 -3.94 -9.43
CA ALA A 238 6.21 -4.56 -8.73
C ALA A 238 5.75 -5.65 -7.76
N ASN A 239 4.76 -5.37 -6.93
CA ASN A 239 4.27 -6.31 -5.93
C ASN A 239 3.75 -7.62 -6.55
N ASN A 240 3.05 -7.55 -7.67
CA ASN A 240 2.43 -8.71 -8.30
C ASN A 240 3.37 -9.46 -9.26
N TRP A 241 4.32 -8.76 -9.88
CA TRP A 241 5.05 -9.34 -11.01
C TRP A 241 6.56 -9.41 -10.84
N LEU A 242 7.17 -8.60 -9.95
CA LEU A 242 8.62 -8.46 -9.89
C LEU A 242 9.34 -9.79 -9.59
N SER A 243 8.83 -10.57 -8.62
CA SER A 243 9.42 -11.88 -8.30
C SER A 243 9.38 -12.81 -9.51
N LEU A 244 8.22 -12.92 -10.17
CA LEU A 244 8.05 -13.75 -11.37
C LEU A 244 8.87 -13.24 -12.55
N ALA A 245 8.88 -11.92 -12.78
CA ALA A 245 9.61 -11.29 -13.85
C ALA A 245 11.12 -11.51 -13.73
N PHE A 246 11.64 -11.53 -12.50
CA PHE A 246 13.06 -11.80 -12.26
C PHE A 246 13.39 -13.28 -12.49
N VAL A 247 12.54 -14.19 -12.02
CA VAL A 247 12.73 -15.64 -12.21
C VAL A 247 12.73 -16.00 -13.70
N ASP A 248 11.72 -15.53 -14.44
CA ASP A 248 11.58 -15.86 -15.86
C ASP A 248 12.63 -15.14 -16.72
N GLY A 249 12.87 -13.86 -16.46
CA GLY A 249 13.76 -13.03 -17.29
C GLY A 249 15.24 -13.38 -17.16
N PHE A 250 15.65 -13.90 -16.01
CA PHE A 250 17.07 -14.21 -15.74
C PHE A 250 17.33 -15.68 -15.45
N ALA A 251 16.37 -16.57 -15.73
CA ALA A 251 16.45 -17.99 -15.41
C ALA A 251 16.92 -18.24 -13.95
N SER A 252 16.40 -17.44 -13.03
CA SER A 252 16.81 -17.42 -11.63
C SER A 252 15.93 -18.32 -10.77
N THR A 253 16.34 -18.54 -9.51
CA THR A 253 15.54 -19.31 -8.55
C THR A 253 14.40 -18.46 -7.99
N GLU A 254 13.30 -19.12 -7.60
CA GLU A 254 12.18 -18.46 -6.92
C GLU A 254 12.63 -17.77 -5.61
N ALA A 255 13.54 -18.41 -4.86
CA ALA A 255 14.12 -17.82 -3.66
C ALA A 255 14.78 -16.47 -3.94
N PHE A 256 15.54 -16.37 -5.04
CA PHE A 256 16.16 -15.10 -5.41
C PHE A 256 15.13 -14.07 -5.89
N GLY A 257 14.12 -14.49 -6.66
CA GLY A 257 12.99 -13.62 -7.03
C GLY A 257 12.26 -13.02 -5.82
N GLY A 258 12.05 -13.82 -4.77
CA GLY A 258 11.49 -13.36 -3.50
C GLY A 258 12.38 -12.33 -2.79
N LEU A 259 13.70 -12.53 -2.79
CA LEU A 259 14.66 -11.56 -2.25
C LEU A 259 14.65 -10.25 -3.04
N VAL A 260 14.55 -10.32 -4.37
CA VAL A 260 14.48 -9.15 -5.26
C VAL A 260 13.22 -8.30 -4.94
N LEU A 261 12.09 -8.95 -4.69
CA LEU A 261 10.90 -8.25 -4.20
C LEU A 261 11.16 -7.57 -2.86
N GLY A 262 11.86 -8.25 -1.94
CA GLY A 262 12.31 -7.68 -0.68
C GLY A 262 13.21 -6.46 -0.84
N VAL A 263 14.10 -6.44 -1.82
CA VAL A 263 14.96 -5.29 -2.16
C VAL A 263 14.12 -4.10 -2.62
N PHE A 264 13.14 -4.31 -3.51
CA PHE A 264 12.23 -3.26 -3.95
C PHE A 264 11.52 -2.59 -2.77
N ILE A 265 10.92 -3.38 -1.89
CA ILE A 265 10.17 -2.88 -0.73
C ILE A 265 11.11 -2.22 0.28
N GLY A 266 12.27 -2.84 0.50
CA GLY A 266 13.28 -2.34 1.43
C GLY A 266 13.79 -0.96 1.03
N THR A 267 14.19 -0.78 -0.23
CA THR A 267 14.66 0.51 -0.75
C THR A 267 13.56 1.56 -0.74
N MET A 268 12.33 1.19 -1.12
CA MET A 268 11.16 2.07 -1.01
C MET A 268 10.94 2.52 0.43
N THR A 269 11.03 1.61 1.39
CA THR A 269 10.85 1.91 2.82
C THR A 269 11.93 2.83 3.34
N ILE A 270 13.20 2.56 3.02
CA ILE A 270 14.34 3.40 3.41
C ILE A 270 14.15 4.83 2.90
N VAL A 271 13.80 4.98 1.62
CA VAL A 271 13.58 6.31 1.04
C VAL A 271 12.34 6.99 1.64
N ARG A 272 11.27 6.29 1.97
CA ARG A 272 10.11 6.86 2.69
C ARG A 272 10.50 7.39 4.08
N VAL A 273 11.38 6.70 4.80
CA VAL A 273 11.81 7.12 6.15
C VAL A 273 12.75 8.33 6.09
N PHE A 274 13.67 8.36 5.15
CA PHE A 274 14.71 9.41 5.06
C PHE A 274 14.39 10.49 4.02
N GLY A 275 13.29 10.37 3.28
CA GLY A 275 12.96 11.22 2.14
C GLY A 275 12.63 12.67 2.50
N SER A 276 12.33 12.98 3.77
CA SER A 276 12.16 14.36 4.24
C SER A 276 13.41 15.20 3.94
N ARG A 277 14.61 14.64 4.12
CA ARG A 277 15.88 15.35 3.79
C ARG A 277 15.98 15.72 2.31
N ALA A 278 15.51 14.85 1.43
CA ALA A 278 15.49 15.16 -0.01
C ALA A 278 14.48 16.27 -0.31
N ILE A 279 13.32 16.25 0.35
CA ILE A 279 12.30 17.29 0.20
C ILE A 279 12.78 18.62 0.73
N ASP A 280 13.50 18.63 1.86
CA ASP A 280 14.08 19.85 2.45
C ASP A 280 15.15 20.48 1.54
N GLY A 281 15.94 19.64 0.84
CA GLY A 281 17.01 20.12 -0.04
C GLY A 281 16.56 20.50 -1.47
N LEU A 282 15.69 19.68 -2.08
CA LEU A 282 15.28 19.81 -3.49
C LEU A 282 13.89 20.44 -3.67
N GLY A 283 13.16 20.61 -2.57
CA GLY A 283 11.74 20.97 -2.60
C GLY A 283 10.86 19.84 -3.12
N ARG A 284 9.53 20.05 -3.10
CA ARG A 284 8.55 19.02 -3.52
C ARG A 284 8.72 18.64 -5.00
N VAL A 285 8.84 19.62 -5.88
CA VAL A 285 8.91 19.40 -7.33
C VAL A 285 10.19 18.66 -7.69
N GLY A 286 11.35 19.14 -7.20
CA GLY A 286 12.65 18.50 -7.47
C GLY A 286 12.73 17.08 -6.94
N SER A 287 12.22 16.83 -5.72
CA SER A 287 12.16 15.50 -5.14
C SER A 287 11.29 14.54 -5.94
N LEU A 288 10.16 15.03 -6.45
CA LEU A 288 9.27 14.24 -7.31
C LEU A 288 9.88 13.93 -8.66
N GLN A 289 10.49 14.93 -9.30
CA GLN A 289 11.20 14.74 -10.58
C GLN A 289 12.31 13.72 -10.45
N LEU A 290 13.15 13.85 -9.42
CA LEU A 290 14.19 12.87 -9.11
C LEU A 290 13.60 11.47 -8.88
N SER A 291 12.51 11.37 -8.12
CA SER A 291 11.80 10.11 -7.87
C SER A 291 11.32 9.45 -9.16
N CYS A 292 10.66 10.20 -10.03
CA CYS A 292 10.20 9.68 -11.33
C CYS A 292 11.37 9.24 -12.22
N VAL A 293 12.45 10.06 -12.30
CA VAL A 293 13.64 9.74 -13.10
C VAL A 293 14.31 8.47 -12.60
N LEU A 294 14.49 8.31 -11.28
CA LEU A 294 15.08 7.11 -10.68
C LEU A 294 14.22 5.88 -10.92
N ALA A 295 12.88 6.01 -10.80
CA ALA A 295 11.97 4.91 -11.06
C ALA A 295 12.00 4.48 -12.54
N ILE A 296 12.01 5.43 -13.47
CA ILE A 296 12.09 5.16 -14.91
C ILE A 296 13.45 4.52 -15.27
N ALA A 297 14.54 5.08 -14.78
CA ALA A 297 15.90 4.53 -15.01
C ALA A 297 16.01 3.12 -14.42
N GLY A 298 15.46 2.90 -13.22
CA GLY A 298 15.43 1.59 -12.57
C GLY A 298 14.63 0.56 -13.35
N LEU A 299 13.44 0.92 -13.83
CA LEU A 299 12.60 0.07 -14.70
C LEU A 299 13.29 -0.24 -16.04
N ALA A 300 13.95 0.74 -16.65
CA ALA A 300 14.70 0.54 -17.88
C ALA A 300 15.89 -0.40 -17.66
N ALA A 301 16.64 -0.19 -16.58
CA ALA A 301 17.75 -1.06 -16.21
C ALA A 301 17.27 -2.50 -15.91
N PHE A 302 16.13 -2.67 -15.26
CA PHE A 302 15.52 -3.99 -15.03
C PHE A 302 15.01 -4.65 -16.31
N GLY A 303 14.17 -3.92 -17.07
CA GLY A 303 13.44 -4.50 -18.20
C GLY A 303 14.26 -4.73 -19.44
N LEU A 304 15.35 -3.96 -19.64
CA LEU A 304 16.22 -4.05 -20.83
C LEU A 304 17.54 -4.80 -20.58
N SER A 305 17.85 -5.12 -19.32
CA SER A 305 19.11 -5.77 -19.00
C SER A 305 19.09 -7.27 -19.26
N GLY A 306 20.18 -7.79 -19.83
CA GLY A 306 20.49 -9.24 -19.81
C GLY A 306 21.29 -9.69 -18.57
N SER A 307 21.65 -8.76 -17.67
CA SER A 307 22.47 -9.03 -16.48
C SER A 307 21.62 -8.99 -15.20
N PRO A 308 21.57 -10.08 -14.41
CA PRO A 308 20.86 -10.08 -13.12
C PRO A 308 21.37 -9.02 -12.15
N GLN A 309 22.65 -8.73 -12.17
CA GLN A 309 23.29 -7.74 -11.28
C GLN A 309 22.80 -6.32 -11.62
N LEU A 310 22.78 -5.96 -12.90
CA LEU A 310 22.27 -4.65 -13.34
C LEU A 310 20.76 -4.54 -13.09
N ALA A 311 20.02 -5.63 -13.31
CA ALA A 311 18.60 -5.68 -12.98
C ALA A 311 18.33 -5.46 -11.50
N LEU A 312 19.16 -6.02 -10.60
CA LEU A 312 19.02 -5.81 -9.15
C LEU A 312 19.27 -4.35 -8.76
N VAL A 313 20.27 -3.70 -9.35
CA VAL A 313 20.48 -2.25 -9.19
C VAL A 313 19.26 -1.49 -9.71
N GLY A 314 18.71 -1.89 -10.87
CA GLY A 314 17.50 -1.33 -11.44
C GLY A 314 16.31 -1.43 -10.48
N VAL A 315 16.12 -2.57 -9.84
CA VAL A 315 15.05 -2.79 -8.84
C VAL A 315 15.22 -1.86 -7.63
N ALA A 316 16.45 -1.70 -7.13
CA ALA A 316 16.71 -0.79 -6.02
C ALA A 316 16.41 0.66 -6.37
N LEU A 317 16.80 1.10 -7.57
CA LEU A 317 16.48 2.44 -8.08
C LEU A 317 14.99 2.63 -8.31
N TRP A 318 14.30 1.62 -8.86
CA TRP A 318 12.85 1.64 -9.07
C TRP A 318 12.09 1.74 -7.76
N GLY A 319 12.41 0.90 -6.76
CA GLY A 319 11.78 0.94 -5.44
C GLY A 319 12.00 2.27 -4.74
N GLY A 320 13.25 2.75 -4.69
CA GLY A 320 13.59 4.04 -4.11
C GLY A 320 12.95 5.22 -4.84
N GLY A 321 12.91 5.16 -6.17
CA GLY A 321 12.28 6.19 -7.01
C GLY A 321 10.77 6.28 -6.82
N THR A 322 10.06 5.14 -6.69
CA THR A 322 8.61 5.14 -6.49
C THR A 322 8.18 5.66 -5.10
N ALA A 323 9.11 5.67 -4.14
CA ALA A 323 8.82 5.86 -2.71
C ALA A 323 8.08 7.16 -2.37
N LEU A 324 8.47 8.29 -2.96
CA LEU A 324 7.93 9.62 -2.63
C LEU A 324 6.81 10.09 -3.55
N CYS A 325 6.56 9.40 -4.68
CA CYS A 325 5.58 9.85 -5.66
C CYS A 325 4.17 9.98 -5.06
N PHE A 326 3.68 8.96 -4.37
CA PHE A 326 2.34 8.98 -3.77
C PHE A 326 2.24 9.93 -2.56
N PRO A 327 3.17 9.93 -1.58
CA PRO A 327 3.13 10.88 -0.46
C PRO A 327 3.15 12.35 -0.89
N LEU A 328 3.97 12.70 -1.89
CA LEU A 328 4.05 14.08 -2.40
C LEU A 328 2.75 14.49 -3.14
N ALA A 329 2.12 13.55 -3.85
CA ALA A 329 0.81 13.77 -4.45
C ALA A 329 -0.27 14.04 -3.39
N VAL A 330 -0.31 13.25 -2.31
CA VAL A 330 -1.25 13.46 -1.19
C VAL A 330 -1.01 14.83 -0.54
N ALA A 331 0.25 15.20 -0.30
CA ALA A 331 0.60 16.49 0.27
C ALA A 331 0.09 17.65 -0.61
N ALA A 332 0.30 17.56 -1.94
CA ALA A 332 -0.14 18.58 -2.88
C ALA A 332 -1.68 18.68 -2.99
N ALA A 333 -2.41 17.55 -2.89
CA ALA A 333 -3.87 17.55 -2.86
C ALA A 333 -4.45 18.19 -1.58
N SER A 334 -3.64 18.25 -0.52
CA SER A 334 -4.02 18.78 0.79
C SER A 334 -3.60 20.22 1.03
N ASP A 335 -2.95 20.90 0.06
CA ASP A 335 -2.44 22.26 0.22
C ASP A 335 -3.56 23.27 0.52
N GLU A 336 -4.73 23.11 -0.10
CA GLU A 336 -5.90 23.93 0.19
C GLU A 336 -6.82 23.18 1.16
N PRO A 337 -7.05 23.67 2.39
CA PRO A 337 -7.90 22.99 3.36
C PRO A 337 -9.32 22.77 2.85
N LEU A 338 -9.87 23.76 2.14
CA LEU A 338 -11.20 23.67 1.53
C LEU A 338 -11.13 22.67 0.34
N GLY A 339 -11.85 21.56 0.47
CA GLY A 339 -11.88 20.49 -0.55
C GLY A 339 -10.73 19.48 -0.46
N ALA A 340 -9.77 19.59 0.46
CA ALA A 340 -8.68 18.63 0.62
C ALA A 340 -9.17 17.18 0.73
N GLN A 341 -10.21 16.94 1.53
CA GLN A 341 -10.78 15.59 1.69
C GLN A 341 -11.33 15.03 0.37
N ALA A 342 -12.00 15.84 -0.43
CA ALA A 342 -12.55 15.43 -1.73
C ALA A 342 -11.42 15.12 -2.72
N ARG A 343 -10.35 15.95 -2.78
CA ARG A 343 -9.18 15.71 -3.65
C ARG A 343 -8.42 14.44 -3.26
N VAL A 344 -8.17 14.24 -1.97
CA VAL A 344 -7.52 13.02 -1.46
C VAL A 344 -8.37 11.78 -1.74
N SER A 345 -9.70 11.87 -1.62
CA SER A 345 -10.62 10.77 -1.94
C SER A 345 -10.59 10.43 -3.44
N MET A 346 -10.55 11.44 -4.32
CA MET A 346 -10.40 11.25 -5.76
C MET A 346 -9.08 10.53 -6.09
N MET A 347 -7.97 10.98 -5.49
CA MET A 347 -6.66 10.36 -5.66
C MET A 347 -6.64 8.90 -5.17
N ALA A 348 -7.24 8.62 -4.01
CA ALA A 348 -7.36 7.26 -3.48
C ALA A 348 -8.17 6.35 -4.41
N SER A 349 -9.20 6.89 -5.06
CA SER A 349 -9.99 6.18 -6.08
C SER A 349 -9.14 5.84 -7.30
N LEU A 350 -8.38 6.81 -7.83
CA LEU A 350 -7.47 6.59 -8.96
C LEU A 350 -6.35 5.60 -8.62
N ALA A 351 -5.78 5.69 -7.42
CA ALA A 351 -4.79 4.74 -6.95
C ALA A 351 -5.37 3.31 -6.82
N SER A 352 -6.60 3.17 -6.36
CA SER A 352 -7.28 1.87 -6.28
C SER A 352 -7.49 1.26 -7.67
N VAL A 353 -7.92 2.07 -8.64
CA VAL A 353 -8.03 1.65 -10.04
C VAL A 353 -6.67 1.23 -10.59
N ALA A 354 -5.61 1.98 -10.30
CA ALA A 354 -4.25 1.67 -10.73
C ALA A 354 -3.78 0.30 -10.20
N VAL A 355 -3.96 0.05 -8.90
CA VAL A 355 -3.58 -1.24 -8.28
C VAL A 355 -4.39 -2.39 -8.88
N MET A 356 -5.70 -2.21 -9.09
CA MET A 356 -6.55 -3.23 -9.72
C MET A 356 -6.13 -3.55 -11.14
N THR A 357 -5.77 -2.54 -11.92
CA THR A 357 -5.40 -2.70 -13.33
C THR A 357 -3.97 -3.19 -13.51
N ALA A 358 -3.09 -3.01 -12.52
CA ALA A 358 -1.68 -3.40 -12.61
C ALA A 358 -1.50 -4.89 -12.97
N ALA A 359 -2.21 -5.79 -12.28
CA ALA A 359 -2.05 -7.22 -12.50
C ALA A 359 -2.51 -7.68 -13.90
N PRO A 360 -3.74 -7.39 -14.37
CA PRO A 360 -4.18 -7.80 -15.70
C PRO A 360 -3.44 -7.06 -16.83
N LEU A 361 -3.09 -5.79 -16.65
CA LEU A 361 -2.34 -5.03 -17.65
C LEU A 361 -1.00 -5.69 -17.94
N ILE A 362 -0.21 -5.95 -16.90
CA ILE A 362 1.10 -6.60 -17.06
C ILE A 362 0.91 -8.03 -17.58
N GLY A 363 -0.12 -8.77 -17.14
CA GLY A 363 -0.39 -10.13 -17.63
C GLY A 363 -0.66 -10.19 -19.12
N VAL A 364 -1.49 -9.28 -19.65
CA VAL A 364 -1.80 -9.20 -21.09
C VAL A 364 -0.57 -8.77 -21.88
N VAL A 365 0.15 -7.75 -21.41
CA VAL A 365 1.37 -7.27 -22.09
C VAL A 365 2.45 -8.34 -22.08
N ALA A 366 2.62 -9.09 -20.98
CA ALA A 366 3.58 -10.19 -20.88
C ALA A 366 3.30 -11.32 -21.88
N ALA A 367 2.02 -11.63 -22.09
CA ALA A 367 1.62 -12.62 -23.09
C ALA A 367 1.93 -12.17 -24.53
N ALA A 368 1.91 -10.86 -24.79
CA ALA A 368 2.15 -10.29 -26.13
C ALA A 368 3.63 -10.02 -26.43
N PHE A 369 4.44 -9.67 -25.41
CA PHE A 369 5.81 -9.14 -25.57
C PHE A 369 6.90 -10.00 -24.93
N GLY A 370 6.69 -11.31 -24.82
CA GLY A 370 7.75 -12.25 -24.47
C GLY A 370 8.10 -12.33 -22.98
N GLY A 371 7.14 -12.03 -22.10
CA GLY A 371 7.29 -12.31 -20.68
C GLY A 371 7.16 -11.08 -19.76
N PRO A 372 7.05 -11.32 -18.44
CA PRO A 372 6.75 -10.26 -17.47
C PRO A 372 7.89 -9.26 -17.29
N GLN A 373 9.16 -9.63 -17.54
CA GLN A 373 10.31 -8.70 -17.45
C GLN A 373 10.12 -7.50 -18.36
N HIS A 374 9.87 -7.74 -19.66
CA HIS A 374 9.67 -6.67 -20.66
C HIS A 374 8.33 -5.97 -20.48
N ALA A 375 7.29 -6.71 -20.05
CA ALA A 375 5.98 -6.15 -19.83
C ALA A 375 5.98 -5.04 -18.76
N LEU A 376 6.83 -5.14 -17.75
CA LEU A 376 6.96 -4.11 -16.71
C LEU A 376 7.40 -2.75 -17.26
N LEU A 377 8.04 -2.70 -18.43
CA LEU A 377 8.41 -1.42 -19.08
C LEU A 377 7.20 -0.55 -19.42
N ILE A 378 5.98 -1.09 -19.55
CA ILE A 378 4.78 -0.29 -19.79
C ILE A 378 4.53 0.73 -18.67
N VAL A 379 5.01 0.44 -17.45
CA VAL A 379 4.89 1.32 -16.29
C VAL A 379 5.71 2.61 -16.45
N VAL A 380 6.68 2.63 -17.36
CA VAL A 380 7.43 3.85 -17.72
C VAL A 380 6.48 4.93 -18.27
N VAL A 381 5.44 4.54 -19.01
CA VAL A 381 4.50 5.49 -19.64
C VAL A 381 3.79 6.38 -18.59
N PRO A 382 3.08 5.83 -17.59
CA PRO A 382 2.48 6.65 -16.55
C PRO A 382 3.51 7.39 -15.67
N LEU A 383 4.71 6.84 -15.46
CA LEU A 383 5.78 7.55 -14.73
C LEU A 383 6.31 8.75 -15.52
N LEU A 384 6.43 8.66 -16.85
CA LEU A 384 6.74 9.80 -17.70
C LEU A 384 5.63 10.87 -17.65
N ALA A 385 4.37 10.45 -17.68
CA ALA A 385 3.26 11.38 -17.48
C ALA A 385 3.36 12.07 -16.11
N GLY A 386 3.67 11.33 -15.05
CA GLY A 386 3.90 11.86 -13.71
C GLY A 386 5.07 12.88 -13.67
N LEU A 387 6.17 12.58 -14.36
CA LEU A 387 7.32 13.49 -14.48
C LEU A 387 6.94 14.80 -15.16
N LEU A 388 6.16 14.74 -16.26
CA LEU A 388 5.72 15.92 -17.01
C LEU A 388 4.78 16.81 -16.17
N VAL A 389 3.95 16.21 -15.30
CA VAL A 389 3.02 16.97 -14.47
C VAL A 389 3.59 17.35 -13.10
N ALA A 390 4.85 17.00 -12.81
CA ALA A 390 5.50 17.21 -11.51
C ALA A 390 5.46 18.67 -11.02
N GLY A 391 5.47 19.64 -11.92
CA GLY A 391 5.36 21.07 -11.57
C GLY A 391 4.09 21.43 -10.80
N HIS A 392 3.00 20.65 -10.98
CA HIS A 392 1.70 20.92 -10.33
C HIS A 392 1.64 20.52 -8.85
N VAL A 393 2.69 19.83 -8.33
CA VAL A 393 2.81 19.57 -6.88
C VAL A 393 3.52 20.71 -6.13
N ALA A 394 3.94 21.77 -6.82
CA ALA A 394 4.48 22.95 -6.16
C ALA A 394 3.53 23.43 -5.07
N PRO A 395 4.04 23.82 -3.88
CA PRO A 395 3.23 24.43 -2.85
C PRO A 395 2.50 25.64 -3.42
N LEU A 396 1.19 25.77 -3.10
CA LEU A 396 0.50 27.02 -3.40
C LEU A 396 1.08 28.07 -2.45
N LEU A 397 1.51 29.18 -3.03
CA LEU A 397 1.91 30.33 -2.22
C LEU A 397 0.69 30.72 -1.38
N ALA A 398 0.86 30.78 -0.05
CA ALA A 398 -0.17 31.38 0.80
C ALA A 398 -0.45 32.78 0.23
N PRO A 399 -1.72 33.21 0.13
CA PRO A 399 -2.00 34.59 -0.21
C PRO A 399 -1.18 35.44 0.74
N VAL A 400 -0.37 36.33 0.21
CA VAL A 400 0.37 37.30 1.02
C VAL A 400 -0.71 37.99 1.81
N ALA A 401 -0.74 37.76 3.14
CA ALA A 401 -1.69 38.47 4.01
C ALA A 401 -1.50 39.94 3.71
N ASP A 402 -2.56 40.60 3.25
CA ASP A 402 -2.50 42.02 2.93
C ASP A 402 -2.00 42.74 4.20
N PRO A 403 -0.83 43.41 4.16
CA PRO A 403 -0.30 44.07 5.34
C PRO A 403 -1.29 45.07 5.98
N LEU A 404 -2.28 45.54 5.20
CA LEU A 404 -3.33 46.42 5.63
C LEU A 404 -4.43 45.72 6.48
N LEU A 405 -4.64 44.38 6.25
CA LEU A 405 -5.57 43.61 7.08
C LEU A 405 -4.98 43.25 8.45
N VAL A 406 -3.65 43.07 8.53
CA VAL A 406 -2.96 42.82 9.80
C VAL A 406 -2.96 44.06 10.71
N LEU A 407 -3.00 45.27 10.13
CA LEU A 407 -3.09 46.52 10.89
C LEU A 407 -4.54 46.85 11.35
N ALA A 408 -5.55 46.28 10.70
CA ALA A 408 -6.96 46.48 11.07
C ALA A 408 -7.39 45.66 12.30
N ASP A 409 -6.68 44.57 12.61
CA ASP A 409 -6.93 43.71 13.79
C ASP A 409 -5.99 44.03 14.98
N ALA A 410 -5.23 45.13 14.91
CA ALA A 410 -4.47 45.58 16.06
C ALA A 410 -5.45 46.11 17.15
N PRO A 411 -5.41 45.58 18.38
CA PRO A 411 -6.27 46.07 19.44
C PRO A 411 -5.98 47.57 19.70
N ASP A 412 -7.04 48.37 19.83
CA ASP A 412 -6.94 49.79 20.17
C ASP A 412 -6.00 49.98 21.37
N PRO A 413 -5.13 51.00 21.33
CA PRO A 413 -4.23 51.27 22.43
C PRO A 413 -5.07 51.58 23.69
N VAL A 414 -4.86 50.77 24.75
CA VAL A 414 -5.47 50.95 26.04
C VAL A 414 -5.14 52.36 26.51
N PRO A 415 -6.13 53.25 26.84
CA PRO A 415 -5.85 54.58 27.35
C PRO A 415 -5.09 54.47 28.67
N ALA A 416 -3.96 55.16 28.75
CA ALA A 416 -3.18 55.27 29.97
C ALA A 416 -4.01 56.01 31.02
N VAL A 417 -4.22 55.37 32.19
CA VAL A 417 -4.77 55.95 33.41
C VAL A 417 -3.67 56.44 34.29
#